data_06fe2df690af67387fa5b9bc0eb0bbc2
#
_entry.id   06fe2df690af67387fa5b9bc0eb0bbc2
#
_cell.length_a   1.000
_cell.length_b   1.000
_cell.length_c   1.000
_cell.angle_alpha   90.00
_cell.angle_beta   90.00
_cell.angle_gamma   90.00
#
_symmetry.space_group_name_H-M   'P 1'
#
loop_
_entity.id
_entity.type
_entity.pdbx_description
1 polymer ?
#
loop_
_entity_poly.entity_id
_entity_poly.type
_entity_poly.pdbx_seq_one_letter_code
_entity_poly.pdbx_strand_id
1 'polypeptide(L)'
;MVSGYEFEPKIVGFLCNWCCYAGADLAGVSRYQYPTNIRVVRVMCSGRVDPAFLLQAFLDGIDGVFIGGCWLGECHYAVGGNYHALSMMHIFKKVLKLVGVSPERVRLEWVSASEGIRFAEVVTDFTDILKKLGPLGTEEGIDENGFKFKLEAVKNLLPYMKLVEREKLRVHFDTEEEYTEFFSSSEVDRLFRELIADKLAISQIMLLLRENPLSTGEISETLGLNPSEVSRQLTISARQGLVRFDESQKRFSPVLR
;
A
#
# COMPACT_ATOMS: atom_id res chain seq x y z
N MET A 1 -24.66 -25.74 17.33
CA MET A 1 -23.23 -25.38 17.42
C MET A 1 -22.74 -25.21 15.98
N VAL A 2 -22.69 -23.96 15.51
CA VAL A 2 -22.10 -23.65 14.19
C VAL A 2 -20.60 -23.77 14.39
N SER A 3 -19.96 -24.74 13.72
CA SER A 3 -18.53 -24.85 13.64
C SER A 3 -18.01 -23.52 13.04
N GLY A 4 -17.54 -22.63 13.91
CA GLY A 4 -16.89 -21.42 13.48
C GLY A 4 -15.59 -21.80 12.79
N TYR A 5 -15.55 -21.74 11.47
CA TYR A 5 -14.29 -21.82 10.75
C TYR A 5 -13.46 -20.62 11.22
N GLU A 6 -12.34 -20.91 11.88
CA GLU A 6 -11.39 -19.89 12.25
C GLU A 6 -10.89 -19.21 10.96
N PHE A 7 -10.86 -17.87 10.94
CA PHE A 7 -10.41 -17.12 9.78
C PHE A 7 -8.94 -17.45 9.46
N GLU A 8 -8.70 -17.92 8.25
CA GLU A 8 -7.37 -18.17 7.72
C GLU A 8 -7.03 -17.09 6.68
N PRO A 9 -6.13 -16.14 6.99
CA PRO A 9 -5.80 -15.05 6.08
C PRO A 9 -5.10 -15.55 4.83
N LYS A 10 -5.45 -14.97 3.68
CA LYS A 10 -4.76 -15.20 2.41
C LYS A 10 -3.56 -14.27 2.32
N ILE A 11 -2.36 -14.83 2.20
CA ILE A 11 -1.11 -14.08 2.15
C ILE A 11 -0.41 -14.31 0.81
N VAL A 12 0.08 -13.21 0.20
CA VAL A 12 1.06 -13.27 -0.89
C VAL A 12 2.41 -12.82 -0.37
N GLY A 13 3.44 -13.65 -0.58
CA GLY A 13 4.82 -13.37 -0.21
C GLY A 13 5.70 -13.15 -1.43
N PHE A 14 6.25 -11.94 -1.59
CA PHE A 14 7.28 -11.64 -2.59
C PHE A 14 8.65 -11.88 -1.97
N LEU A 15 9.32 -12.98 -2.32
CA LEU A 15 10.59 -13.38 -1.72
C LEU A 15 11.75 -13.18 -2.67
N CYS A 16 12.78 -12.46 -2.19
CA CYS A 16 14.03 -12.27 -2.92
C CYS A 16 14.72 -13.61 -3.15
N ASN A 17 15.07 -13.88 -4.41
CA ASN A 17 15.70 -15.11 -4.86
C ASN A 17 16.96 -15.49 -4.09
N TRP A 18 17.79 -14.49 -3.75
CA TRP A 18 19.14 -14.70 -3.27
C TRP A 18 19.22 -14.94 -1.76
N CYS A 19 18.21 -14.53 -1.01
CA CYS A 19 18.19 -14.60 0.44
C CYS A 19 16.90 -15.21 0.97
N CYS A 20 15.81 -14.47 1.07
CA CYS A 20 14.59 -14.90 1.73
C CYS A 20 13.96 -16.14 1.08
N TYR A 21 14.00 -16.29 -0.27
CA TYR A 21 13.52 -17.49 -0.92
C TYR A 21 14.37 -18.71 -0.57
N ALA A 22 15.70 -18.57 -0.54
CA ALA A 22 16.60 -19.63 -0.11
C ALA A 22 16.41 -19.98 1.38
N GLY A 23 16.15 -18.98 2.24
CA GLY A 23 15.76 -19.21 3.64
C GLY A 23 14.44 -19.97 3.76
N ALA A 24 13.46 -19.68 2.90
CA ALA A 24 12.20 -20.42 2.82
C ALA A 24 12.43 -21.90 2.37
N ASP A 25 13.29 -22.12 1.37
CA ASP A 25 13.69 -23.48 0.95
C ASP A 25 14.37 -24.22 2.09
N LEU A 26 15.27 -23.57 2.82
CA LEU A 26 15.92 -24.15 4.01
C LEU A 26 14.90 -24.50 5.09
N ALA A 27 13.91 -23.65 5.33
CA ALA A 27 12.82 -23.94 6.26
C ALA A 27 12.07 -25.22 5.85
N GLY A 28 11.77 -25.36 4.55
CA GLY A 28 11.08 -26.52 4.00
C GLY A 28 11.89 -27.83 4.15
N VAL A 29 13.16 -27.86 3.74
CA VAL A 29 14.00 -29.06 3.83
C VAL A 29 14.33 -29.41 5.28
N SER A 30 14.42 -28.43 6.17
CA SER A 30 14.63 -28.62 7.61
C SER A 30 13.34 -28.93 8.36
N ARG A 31 12.17 -28.91 7.68
CA ARG A 31 10.85 -29.21 8.22
C ARG A 31 10.42 -28.26 9.37
N TYR A 32 10.87 -27.00 9.34
CA TYR A 32 10.35 -25.99 10.23
C TYR A 32 8.88 -25.70 9.90
N GLN A 33 8.03 -25.76 10.91
CA GLN A 33 6.59 -25.60 10.74
C GLN A 33 6.22 -24.12 10.75
N TYR A 34 5.43 -23.70 9.77
CA TYR A 34 4.81 -22.36 9.69
C TYR A 34 3.47 -22.47 8.96
N PRO A 35 2.57 -21.48 9.07
CA PRO A 35 1.26 -21.50 8.41
C PRO A 35 1.38 -21.62 6.89
N THR A 36 0.57 -22.48 6.27
CA THR A 36 0.61 -22.78 4.83
C THR A 36 -0.23 -21.83 3.98
N ASN A 37 -0.80 -20.81 4.58
CA ASN A 37 -1.69 -19.82 3.96
C ASN A 37 -0.95 -18.73 3.16
N ILE A 38 0.38 -18.80 3.05
CA ILE A 38 1.20 -17.93 2.22
C ILE A 38 1.43 -18.53 0.82
N ARG A 39 1.21 -17.72 -0.22
CA ARG A 39 1.57 -18.04 -1.61
C ARG A 39 2.79 -17.25 -2.01
N VAL A 40 3.85 -17.93 -2.41
CA VAL A 40 5.15 -17.33 -2.68
C VAL A 40 5.29 -16.97 -4.16
N VAL A 41 5.65 -15.70 -4.39
CA VAL A 41 6.12 -15.19 -5.68
C VAL A 41 7.61 -14.90 -5.55
N ARG A 42 8.43 -15.67 -6.26
CA ARG A 42 9.88 -15.51 -6.27
C ARG A 42 10.24 -14.31 -7.16
N VAL A 43 10.95 -13.35 -6.62
CA VAL A 43 11.45 -12.17 -7.33
C VAL A 43 12.96 -12.11 -7.28
N MET A 44 13.60 -11.54 -8.31
CA MET A 44 15.07 -11.48 -8.35
C MET A 44 15.65 -10.60 -7.23
N CYS A 45 14.92 -9.57 -6.80
CA CYS A 45 15.31 -8.69 -5.70
C CYS A 45 14.05 -8.06 -5.08
N SER A 46 14.03 -7.85 -3.76
CA SER A 46 12.94 -7.13 -3.07
C SER A 46 12.71 -5.72 -3.63
N GLY A 47 13.75 -5.04 -4.10
CA GLY A 47 13.64 -3.74 -4.76
C GLY A 47 12.92 -3.75 -6.12
N ARG A 48 12.55 -4.93 -6.65
CA ARG A 48 11.73 -5.06 -7.87
C ARG A 48 10.24 -5.19 -7.57
N VAL A 49 9.88 -5.28 -6.30
CA VAL A 49 8.48 -5.32 -5.89
C VAL A 49 7.86 -3.94 -6.08
N ASP A 50 6.96 -3.85 -7.05
CA ASP A 50 6.28 -2.61 -7.40
C ASP A 50 5.04 -2.41 -6.51
N PRO A 51 4.75 -1.20 -6.01
CA PRO A 51 3.50 -0.91 -5.29
C PRO A 51 2.24 -1.36 -6.02
N ALA A 52 2.26 -1.42 -7.36
CA ALA A 52 1.15 -1.94 -8.15
C ALA A 52 0.84 -3.41 -7.85
N PHE A 53 1.85 -4.22 -7.53
CA PHE A 53 1.65 -5.62 -7.16
C PHE A 53 0.94 -5.76 -5.83
N LEU A 54 1.29 -4.91 -4.86
CA LEU A 54 0.67 -4.88 -3.55
C LEU A 54 -0.80 -4.45 -3.64
N LEU A 55 -1.07 -3.39 -4.41
CA LEU A 55 -2.45 -2.92 -4.64
C LEU A 55 -3.28 -3.97 -5.38
N GLN A 56 -2.71 -4.62 -6.40
CA GLN A 56 -3.42 -5.67 -7.12
C GLN A 56 -3.74 -6.86 -6.23
N ALA A 57 -2.80 -7.28 -5.35
CA ALA A 57 -3.05 -8.33 -4.39
C ALA A 57 -4.26 -8.01 -3.49
N PHE A 58 -4.35 -6.79 -2.97
CA PHE A 58 -5.50 -6.38 -2.17
C PHE A 58 -6.80 -6.32 -2.99
N LEU A 59 -6.75 -5.83 -4.23
CA LEU A 59 -7.92 -5.82 -5.14
C LEU A 59 -8.41 -7.24 -5.46
N ASP A 60 -7.51 -8.22 -5.48
CA ASP A 60 -7.81 -9.64 -5.67
C ASP A 60 -8.24 -10.36 -4.37
N GLY A 61 -8.44 -9.62 -3.28
CA GLY A 61 -8.93 -10.15 -2.00
C GLY A 61 -7.88 -10.88 -1.17
N ILE A 62 -6.61 -10.51 -1.27
CA ILE A 62 -5.53 -10.95 -0.39
C ILE A 62 -5.59 -10.13 0.91
N ASP A 63 -5.50 -10.78 2.06
CA ASP A 63 -5.61 -10.14 3.39
C ASP A 63 -4.31 -9.50 3.85
N GLY A 64 -3.17 -10.01 3.36
CA GLY A 64 -1.86 -9.47 3.71
C GLY A 64 -0.78 -9.74 2.66
N VAL A 65 0.16 -8.80 2.54
CA VAL A 65 1.30 -8.91 1.63
C VAL A 65 2.60 -8.91 2.42
N PHE A 66 3.39 -9.98 2.23
CA PHE A 66 4.71 -10.16 2.83
C PHE A 66 5.79 -9.89 1.78
N ILE A 67 6.82 -9.14 2.13
CA ILE A 67 8.00 -8.92 1.29
C ILE A 67 9.22 -9.39 2.07
N GLY A 68 9.96 -10.34 1.52
CA GLY A 68 11.19 -10.84 2.12
C GLY A 68 12.43 -10.42 1.32
N GLY A 69 13.35 -9.73 1.97
CA GLY A 69 14.58 -9.21 1.36
C GLY A 69 15.85 -9.63 2.09
N CYS A 70 17.00 -9.27 1.51
CA CYS A 70 18.31 -9.39 2.14
C CYS A 70 18.45 -8.33 3.24
N TRP A 71 19.24 -8.63 4.27
CA TRP A 71 19.64 -7.65 5.26
C TRP A 71 20.25 -6.39 4.61
N LEU A 72 20.07 -5.24 5.25
CA LEU A 72 20.68 -4.00 4.77
C LEU A 72 22.21 -4.18 4.69
N GLY A 73 22.82 -3.67 3.63
CA GLY A 73 24.24 -3.89 3.35
C GLY A 73 24.60 -5.25 2.70
N GLU A 74 23.69 -6.25 2.71
CA GLU A 74 23.94 -7.61 2.19
C GLU A 74 23.22 -7.89 0.87
N CYS A 75 22.76 -6.86 0.16
CA CYS A 75 22.06 -7.06 -1.10
C CYS A 75 22.98 -7.70 -2.14
N HIS A 76 22.51 -8.75 -2.83
CA HIS A 76 23.23 -9.38 -3.93
C HIS A 76 23.59 -8.41 -5.06
N TYR A 77 22.78 -7.37 -5.25
CA TYR A 77 23.00 -6.35 -6.27
C TYR A 77 23.64 -5.10 -5.65
N ALA A 78 24.70 -4.58 -6.29
CA ALA A 78 25.42 -3.39 -5.85
C ALA A 78 24.54 -2.13 -5.73
N VAL A 79 23.37 -2.13 -6.39
CA VAL A 79 22.40 -1.02 -6.33
C VAL A 79 21.57 -0.98 -5.04
N GLY A 80 21.76 -1.93 -4.12
CA GLY A 80 21.07 -1.92 -2.83
C GLY A 80 19.55 -1.98 -2.94
N GLY A 81 19.02 -2.99 -3.65
CA GLY A 81 17.58 -3.10 -3.89
C GLY A 81 16.73 -3.23 -2.62
N ASN A 82 17.30 -3.71 -1.51
CA ASN A 82 16.66 -3.75 -0.20
C ASN A 82 16.37 -2.34 0.35
N TYR A 83 17.27 -1.38 0.17
CA TYR A 83 17.04 0.03 0.53
C TYR A 83 15.86 0.64 -0.25
N HIS A 84 15.72 0.28 -1.54
CA HIS A 84 14.55 0.67 -2.32
C HIS A 84 13.27 0.04 -1.79
N ALA A 85 13.31 -1.25 -1.41
CA ALA A 85 12.16 -1.91 -0.81
C ALA A 85 11.74 -1.23 0.49
N LEU A 86 12.70 -0.82 1.33
CA LEU A 86 12.45 -0.14 2.58
C LEU A 86 11.79 1.23 2.36
N SER A 87 12.36 2.08 1.49
CA SER A 87 11.77 3.38 1.14
C SER A 87 10.35 3.23 0.59
N MET A 88 10.16 2.29 -0.36
CA MET A 88 8.84 2.02 -0.93
C MET A 88 7.84 1.57 0.13
N MET A 89 8.26 0.73 1.08
CA MET A 89 7.40 0.26 2.16
C MET A 89 6.92 1.40 3.06
N HIS A 90 7.80 2.32 3.45
CA HIS A 90 7.43 3.50 4.25
C HIS A 90 6.39 4.37 3.51
N ILE A 91 6.62 4.65 2.23
CA ILE A 91 5.69 5.42 1.40
C ILE A 91 4.36 4.70 1.26
N PHE A 92 4.38 3.40 0.95
CA PHE A 92 3.19 2.61 0.73
C PHE A 92 2.33 2.49 1.99
N LYS A 93 2.94 2.26 3.16
CA LYS A 93 2.24 2.27 4.46
C LYS A 93 1.58 3.60 4.76
N LYS A 94 2.20 4.74 4.42
CA LYS A 94 1.56 6.06 4.55
C LYS A 94 0.35 6.19 3.62
N VAL A 95 0.43 5.67 2.40
CA VAL A 95 -0.71 5.67 1.46
C VAL A 95 -1.86 4.80 1.96
N LEU A 96 -1.58 3.59 2.45
CA LEU A 96 -2.59 2.73 3.05
C LEU A 96 -3.32 3.45 4.19
N LYS A 97 -2.57 4.13 5.05
CA LYS A 97 -3.12 4.92 6.16
C LYS A 97 -4.06 6.04 5.68
N LEU A 98 -3.72 6.72 4.57
CA LEU A 98 -4.56 7.77 3.97
C LEU A 98 -5.90 7.24 3.47
N VAL A 99 -5.93 6.02 2.94
CA VAL A 99 -7.16 5.39 2.47
C VAL A 99 -7.88 4.58 3.55
N GLY A 100 -7.36 4.62 4.79
CA GLY A 100 -7.96 3.95 5.95
C GLY A 100 -7.77 2.44 5.94
N VAL A 101 -6.73 1.93 5.28
CA VAL A 101 -6.33 0.52 5.31
C VAL A 101 -5.22 0.34 6.32
N SER A 102 -5.31 -0.69 7.15
CA SER A 102 -4.28 -0.98 8.14
C SER A 102 -2.91 -1.19 7.47
N PRO A 103 -1.87 -0.40 7.83
CA PRO A 103 -0.52 -0.60 7.30
C PRO A 103 0.12 -1.90 7.79
N GLU A 104 -0.44 -2.55 8.80
CA GLU A 104 0.03 -3.84 9.30
C GLU A 104 -0.32 -5.01 8.37
N ARG A 105 -1.19 -4.79 7.38
CA ARG A 105 -1.46 -5.76 6.30
C ARG A 105 -0.31 -5.90 5.30
N VAL A 106 0.73 -5.07 5.42
CA VAL A 106 1.94 -5.16 4.60
C VAL A 106 3.16 -5.25 5.50
N ARG A 107 3.97 -6.28 5.28
CA ARG A 107 5.17 -6.55 6.08
C ARG A 107 6.40 -6.69 5.19
N LEU A 108 7.47 -6.04 5.59
CA LEU A 108 8.81 -6.20 5.02
C LEU A 108 9.71 -6.81 6.09
N GLU A 109 10.41 -7.90 5.73
CA GLU A 109 11.34 -8.58 6.63
C GLU A 109 12.66 -8.91 5.93
N TRP A 110 13.71 -8.91 6.71
CA TRP A 110 15.03 -9.30 6.29
C TRP A 110 15.32 -10.73 6.75
N VAL A 111 15.62 -11.60 5.79
CA VAL A 111 15.93 -13.01 6.04
C VAL A 111 17.05 -13.42 5.12
N SER A 112 18.16 -13.92 5.68
CA SER A 112 19.26 -14.48 4.89
C SER A 112 18.98 -15.92 4.44
N ALA A 113 19.79 -16.42 3.50
CA ALA A 113 19.65 -17.79 2.98
C ALA A 113 19.84 -18.87 4.05
N SER A 114 20.56 -18.59 5.13
CA SER A 114 20.82 -19.50 6.25
C SER A 114 19.80 -19.41 7.38
N GLU A 115 18.81 -18.50 7.29
CA GLU A 115 17.88 -18.21 8.38
C GLU A 115 16.49 -18.84 8.18
N GLY A 116 16.45 -20.15 7.91
CA GLY A 116 15.17 -20.87 7.73
C GLY A 116 14.26 -20.83 8.96
N ILE A 117 14.83 -20.83 10.18
CA ILE A 117 14.05 -20.68 11.43
C ILE A 117 13.39 -19.31 11.47
N ARG A 118 14.15 -18.26 11.23
CA ARG A 118 13.64 -16.89 11.20
C ARG A 118 12.53 -16.73 10.15
N PHE A 119 12.68 -17.34 8.97
CA PHE A 119 11.61 -17.32 7.97
C PHE A 119 10.30 -17.87 8.53
N ALA A 120 10.34 -19.04 9.18
CA ALA A 120 9.15 -19.65 9.77
C ALA A 120 8.54 -18.77 10.88
N GLU A 121 9.37 -18.16 11.73
CA GLU A 121 8.94 -17.27 12.82
C GLU A 121 8.24 -16.02 12.27
N VAL A 122 8.84 -15.29 11.31
CA VAL A 122 8.27 -14.04 10.79
C VAL A 122 7.00 -14.27 9.98
N VAL A 123 6.86 -15.40 9.28
CA VAL A 123 5.62 -15.77 8.57
C VAL A 123 4.53 -16.13 9.58
N THR A 124 4.85 -16.83 10.66
CA THR A 124 3.91 -17.16 11.71
C THR A 124 3.40 -15.92 12.41
N ASP A 125 4.31 -15.04 12.85
CA ASP A 125 3.95 -13.78 13.51
C ASP A 125 3.10 -12.88 12.60
N PHE A 126 3.43 -12.78 11.30
CA PHE A 126 2.62 -12.01 10.36
C PHE A 126 1.21 -12.61 10.18
N THR A 127 1.11 -13.94 10.12
CA THR A 127 -0.19 -14.63 10.06
C THR A 127 -1.04 -14.34 11.29
N ASP A 128 -0.43 -14.34 12.48
CA ASP A 128 -1.12 -14.04 13.73
C ASP A 128 -1.60 -12.59 13.83
N ILE A 129 -0.83 -11.64 13.29
CA ILE A 129 -1.26 -10.24 13.15
C ILE A 129 -2.49 -10.16 12.24
N LEU A 130 -2.45 -10.81 11.08
CA LEU A 130 -3.58 -10.79 10.14
C LEU A 130 -4.83 -11.49 10.70
N LYS A 131 -4.67 -12.55 11.50
CA LYS A 131 -5.79 -13.19 12.23
C LYS A 131 -6.46 -12.22 13.19
N LYS A 132 -5.69 -11.38 13.89
CA LYS A 132 -6.22 -10.34 14.79
C LYS A 132 -6.93 -9.23 14.04
N LEU A 133 -6.41 -8.81 12.87
CA LEU A 133 -7.03 -7.81 12.01
C LEU A 133 -8.32 -8.33 11.32
N GLY A 134 -8.47 -9.65 11.22
CA GLY A 134 -9.59 -10.25 10.50
C GLY A 134 -9.51 -10.07 8.97
N PRO A 135 -10.56 -10.50 8.26
CA PRO A 135 -10.66 -10.32 6.82
C PRO A 135 -10.45 -8.88 6.38
N LEU A 136 -9.94 -8.71 5.16
CA LEU A 136 -9.68 -7.41 4.57
C LEU A 136 -10.94 -6.53 4.62
N GLY A 137 -10.81 -5.31 5.17
CA GLY A 137 -11.92 -4.36 5.35
C GLY A 137 -12.64 -4.46 6.72
N THR A 138 -12.48 -5.55 7.47
CA THR A 138 -13.19 -5.76 8.74
C THR A 138 -12.72 -4.80 9.83
N GLU A 139 -11.41 -4.79 10.12
CA GLU A 139 -10.81 -3.87 11.09
C GLU A 139 -10.98 -2.41 10.66
N GLU A 140 -10.91 -2.18 9.36
CA GLU A 140 -11.02 -0.87 8.75
C GLU A 140 -12.45 -0.33 8.73
N GLY A 141 -13.45 -1.14 9.00
CA GLY A 141 -14.87 -0.76 8.92
C GLY A 141 -15.31 -0.33 7.52
N ILE A 142 -14.67 -0.86 6.48
CA ILE A 142 -14.88 -0.49 5.09
C ILE A 142 -15.50 -1.68 4.35
N ASP A 143 -16.62 -1.46 3.68
CA ASP A 143 -17.22 -2.49 2.84
C ASP A 143 -16.38 -2.77 1.58
N GLU A 144 -16.66 -3.87 0.91
CA GLU A 144 -15.90 -4.32 -0.27
C GLU A 144 -15.88 -3.28 -1.39
N ASN A 145 -16.97 -2.57 -1.62
CA ASN A 145 -17.08 -1.56 -2.68
C ASN A 145 -16.28 -0.31 -2.34
N GLY A 146 -16.41 0.20 -1.10
CA GLY A 146 -15.62 1.32 -0.61
C GLY A 146 -14.13 1.01 -0.61
N PHE A 147 -13.75 -0.24 -0.29
CA PHE A 147 -12.37 -0.69 -0.33
C PHE A 147 -11.81 -0.69 -1.76
N LYS A 148 -12.53 -1.30 -2.72
CA LYS A 148 -12.16 -1.29 -4.13
C LYS A 148 -12.03 0.12 -4.69
N PHE A 149 -12.99 0.99 -4.38
CA PHE A 149 -12.95 2.40 -4.78
C PHE A 149 -11.69 3.11 -4.30
N LYS A 150 -11.36 2.97 -3.02
CA LYS A 150 -10.16 3.59 -2.42
C LYS A 150 -8.87 3.09 -3.05
N LEU A 151 -8.75 1.77 -3.27
CA LEU A 151 -7.57 1.20 -3.91
C LEU A 151 -7.44 1.57 -5.39
N GLU A 152 -8.55 1.67 -6.13
CA GLU A 152 -8.54 2.17 -7.51
C GLU A 152 -8.09 3.63 -7.58
N ALA A 153 -8.49 4.47 -6.62
CA ALA A 153 -7.99 5.84 -6.53
C ALA A 153 -6.47 5.89 -6.34
N VAL A 154 -5.92 5.03 -5.48
CA VAL A 154 -4.46 4.88 -5.29
C VAL A 154 -3.80 4.35 -6.56
N LYS A 155 -4.39 3.35 -7.22
CA LYS A 155 -3.86 2.75 -8.45
C LYS A 155 -3.70 3.79 -9.57
N ASN A 156 -4.69 4.68 -9.73
CA ASN A 156 -4.62 5.78 -10.69
C ASN A 156 -3.49 6.79 -10.36
N LEU A 157 -3.12 6.88 -9.09
CA LEU A 157 -2.07 7.80 -8.61
C LEU A 157 -0.66 7.18 -8.67
N LEU A 158 -0.53 5.86 -8.81
CA LEU A 158 0.77 5.17 -8.74
C LEU A 158 1.87 5.74 -9.65
N PRO A 159 1.62 6.08 -10.93
CA PRO A 159 2.67 6.63 -11.78
C PRO A 159 3.25 7.94 -11.22
N TYR A 160 2.37 8.78 -10.66
CA TYR A 160 2.78 10.03 -10.02
C TYR A 160 3.50 9.79 -8.69
N MET A 161 3.03 8.85 -7.88
CA MET A 161 3.69 8.48 -6.62
C MET A 161 5.12 7.99 -6.83
N LYS A 162 5.35 7.16 -7.86
CA LYS A 162 6.70 6.72 -8.24
C LYS A 162 7.60 7.87 -8.66
N LEU A 163 7.03 8.88 -9.33
CA LEU A 163 7.77 10.08 -9.68
C LEU A 163 8.16 10.87 -8.42
N VAL A 164 7.23 11.07 -7.49
CA VAL A 164 7.48 11.77 -6.21
C VAL A 164 8.53 11.02 -5.39
N GLU A 165 8.41 9.68 -5.30
CA GLU A 165 9.43 8.86 -4.62
C GLU A 165 10.80 9.12 -5.22
N ARG A 166 10.93 9.00 -6.52
CA ARG A 166 12.22 9.12 -7.21
C ARG A 166 12.84 10.52 -7.09
N GLU A 167 12.03 11.58 -7.19
CA GLU A 167 12.53 12.96 -7.30
C GLU A 167 12.63 13.68 -5.95
N LYS A 168 11.89 13.24 -4.93
CA LYS A 168 11.73 13.98 -3.67
C LYS A 168 11.96 13.16 -2.40
N LEU A 169 11.72 11.85 -2.45
CA LEU A 169 11.75 10.99 -1.27
C LEU A 169 12.80 9.88 -1.36
N ARG A 170 13.59 9.85 -2.44
CA ARG A 170 14.69 8.90 -2.57
C ARG A 170 15.86 9.34 -1.70
N VAL A 171 16.08 8.59 -0.67
CA VAL A 171 17.20 8.75 0.27
C VAL A 171 18.00 7.46 0.36
N HIS A 172 19.21 7.56 0.83
CA HIS A 172 20.05 6.42 1.16
C HIS A 172 20.62 6.65 2.55
N PHE A 173 20.28 5.77 3.48
CA PHE A 173 20.79 5.69 4.82
C PHE A 173 21.35 4.28 5.05
N ASP A 174 22.18 4.12 6.06
CA ASP A 174 22.81 2.82 6.35
C ASP A 174 21.92 1.93 7.23
N THR A 175 21.04 2.51 8.02
CA THR A 175 20.24 1.82 9.03
C THR A 175 18.73 1.97 8.81
N GLU A 176 17.95 1.03 9.32
CA GLU A 176 16.48 1.05 9.27
C GLU A 176 15.90 2.15 10.19
N GLU A 177 16.60 2.44 11.29
CA GLU A 177 16.24 3.51 12.22
C GLU A 177 16.29 4.87 11.54
N GLU A 178 17.33 5.17 10.76
CA GLU A 178 17.46 6.42 10.00
C GLU A 178 16.36 6.57 8.95
N TYR A 179 15.97 5.47 8.26
CA TYR A 179 14.81 5.47 7.37
C TYR A 179 13.53 5.79 8.12
N THR A 180 13.32 5.17 9.28
CA THR A 180 12.14 5.38 10.11
C THR A 180 12.07 6.82 10.60
N GLU A 181 13.17 7.38 11.08
CA GLU A 181 13.26 8.78 11.52
C GLU A 181 12.93 9.74 10.36
N PHE A 182 13.58 9.56 9.22
CA PHE A 182 13.33 10.39 8.03
C PHE A 182 11.86 10.35 7.61
N PHE A 183 11.31 9.16 7.39
CA PHE A 183 9.93 9.01 6.95
C PHE A 183 8.88 9.38 8.00
N SER A 184 9.26 9.50 9.29
CA SER A 184 8.41 9.99 10.37
C SER A 184 8.57 11.49 10.63
N SER A 185 9.46 12.17 9.92
CA SER A 185 9.72 13.59 10.11
C SER A 185 8.54 14.46 9.67
N SER A 186 8.36 15.60 10.35
CA SER A 186 7.32 16.57 10.01
C SER A 186 7.48 17.15 8.60
N GLU A 187 8.71 17.21 8.09
CA GLU A 187 9.00 17.67 6.74
C GLU A 187 8.49 16.69 5.69
N VAL A 188 8.76 15.39 5.86
CA VAL A 188 8.24 14.35 4.98
C VAL A 188 6.72 14.26 5.07
N ASP A 189 6.14 14.40 6.25
CA ASP A 189 4.68 14.44 6.42
C ASP A 189 4.04 15.63 5.68
N ARG A 190 4.68 16.79 5.70
CA ARG A 190 4.24 17.96 4.93
C ARG A 190 4.33 17.69 3.42
N LEU A 191 5.49 17.24 2.94
CA LEU A 191 5.68 16.90 1.52
C LEU A 191 4.69 15.83 1.05
N PHE A 192 4.48 14.79 1.86
CA PHE A 192 3.53 13.72 1.54
C PHE A 192 2.10 14.25 1.42
N ARG A 193 1.70 15.15 2.32
CA ARG A 193 0.38 15.78 2.29
C ARG A 193 0.19 16.64 1.04
N GLU A 194 1.15 17.51 0.75
CA GLU A 194 1.10 18.43 -0.38
C GLU A 194 1.17 17.71 -1.74
N LEU A 195 2.01 16.68 -1.85
CA LEU A 195 2.28 16.02 -3.12
C LEU A 195 1.39 14.80 -3.36
N ILE A 196 0.99 14.08 -2.33
CA ILE A 196 0.28 12.80 -2.49
C ILE A 196 -1.17 12.89 -2.01
N ALA A 197 -1.43 13.37 -0.79
CA ALA A 197 -2.79 13.39 -0.25
C ALA A 197 -3.75 14.25 -1.07
N ASP A 198 -3.32 15.44 -1.48
CA ASP A 198 -4.12 16.33 -2.34
C ASP A 198 -4.44 15.67 -3.71
N LYS A 199 -3.48 14.97 -4.29
CA LYS A 199 -3.68 14.27 -5.56
C LYS A 199 -4.57 13.04 -5.41
N LEU A 200 -4.49 12.36 -4.27
CA LEU A 200 -5.38 11.25 -3.96
C LEU A 200 -6.84 11.73 -3.81
N ALA A 201 -7.06 12.85 -3.12
CA ALA A 201 -8.38 13.46 -3.03
C ALA A 201 -8.95 13.80 -4.42
N ILE A 202 -8.14 14.39 -5.31
CA ILE A 202 -8.54 14.63 -6.71
C ILE A 202 -8.86 13.32 -7.42
N SER A 203 -8.04 12.27 -7.27
CA SER A 203 -8.29 10.97 -7.89
C SER A 203 -9.61 10.36 -7.45
N GLN A 204 -9.93 10.42 -6.15
CA GLN A 204 -11.21 9.97 -5.60
C GLN A 204 -12.40 10.78 -6.13
N ILE A 205 -12.29 12.11 -6.14
CA ILE A 205 -13.32 13.00 -6.70
C ILE A 205 -13.58 12.67 -8.17
N MET A 206 -12.52 12.49 -8.96
CA MET A 206 -12.67 12.17 -10.39
C MET A 206 -13.31 10.81 -10.64
N LEU A 207 -13.04 9.81 -9.79
CA LEU A 207 -13.72 8.51 -9.88
C LEU A 207 -15.22 8.64 -9.62
N LEU A 208 -15.62 9.35 -8.56
CA LEU A 208 -17.04 9.60 -8.28
C LEU A 208 -17.76 10.34 -9.41
N LEU A 209 -17.12 11.39 -9.92
CA LEU A 209 -17.72 12.21 -10.99
C LEU A 209 -17.84 11.47 -12.31
N ARG A 210 -17.04 10.41 -12.55
CA ARG A 210 -17.20 9.56 -13.74
C ARG A 210 -18.50 8.76 -13.72
N GLU A 211 -18.99 8.40 -12.54
CA GLU A 211 -20.24 7.66 -12.39
C GLU A 211 -21.44 8.60 -12.50
N ASN A 212 -21.41 9.72 -11.79
CA ASN A 212 -22.53 10.67 -11.76
C ASN A 212 -22.03 12.09 -11.50
N PRO A 213 -22.71 13.12 -12.05
CA PRO A 213 -22.51 14.52 -11.64
C PRO A 213 -22.91 14.71 -10.17
N LEU A 214 -22.06 15.32 -9.37
CA LEU A 214 -22.26 15.52 -7.93
C LEU A 214 -21.98 16.95 -7.50
N SER A 215 -22.68 17.38 -6.45
CA SER A 215 -22.41 18.64 -5.74
C SER A 215 -21.22 18.48 -4.77
N THR A 216 -20.65 19.60 -4.32
CA THR A 216 -19.59 19.61 -3.31
C THR A 216 -20.01 18.89 -2.02
N GLY A 217 -21.28 19.05 -1.59
CA GLY A 217 -21.83 18.37 -0.40
C GLY A 217 -21.87 16.87 -0.56
N GLU A 218 -22.45 16.37 -1.66
CA GLU A 218 -22.54 14.94 -1.94
C GLU A 218 -21.14 14.27 -2.02
N ILE A 219 -20.16 14.94 -2.65
CA ILE A 219 -18.76 14.48 -2.67
C ILE A 219 -18.17 14.43 -1.27
N SER A 220 -18.39 15.48 -0.47
CA SER A 220 -17.90 15.58 0.89
C SER A 220 -18.43 14.46 1.78
N GLU A 221 -19.73 14.19 1.72
CA GLU A 221 -20.38 13.09 2.46
C GLU A 221 -19.86 11.73 2.03
N THR A 222 -19.76 11.48 0.72
CA THR A 222 -19.32 10.18 0.17
C THR A 222 -17.86 9.87 0.53
N LEU A 223 -16.97 10.88 0.46
CA LEU A 223 -15.54 10.69 0.70
C LEU A 223 -15.13 10.89 2.17
N GLY A 224 -16.02 11.44 3.01
CA GLY A 224 -15.67 11.83 4.38
C GLY A 224 -14.66 12.97 4.45
N LEU A 225 -14.56 13.79 3.38
CA LEU A 225 -13.64 14.92 3.30
C LEU A 225 -14.32 16.20 3.78
N ASN A 226 -13.52 17.17 4.27
CA ASN A 226 -14.04 18.47 4.63
C ASN A 226 -14.58 19.20 3.37
N PRO A 227 -15.79 19.80 3.41
CA PRO A 227 -16.37 20.55 2.28
C PRO A 227 -15.46 21.63 1.71
N SER A 228 -14.67 22.31 2.55
CA SER A 228 -13.71 23.33 2.12
C SER A 228 -12.56 22.73 1.31
N GLU A 229 -12.11 21.54 1.68
CA GLU A 229 -11.09 20.80 0.93
C GLU A 229 -11.62 20.32 -0.42
N VAL A 230 -12.81 19.73 -0.45
CA VAL A 230 -13.48 19.32 -1.70
C VAL A 230 -13.65 20.52 -2.64
N SER A 231 -14.13 21.66 -2.12
CA SER A 231 -14.29 22.89 -2.89
C SER A 231 -12.96 23.39 -3.47
N ARG A 232 -11.89 23.36 -2.67
CA ARG A 232 -10.54 23.70 -3.11
C ARG A 232 -10.06 22.79 -4.25
N GLN A 233 -10.23 21.48 -4.11
CA GLN A 233 -9.80 20.52 -5.13
C GLN A 233 -10.62 20.64 -6.41
N LEU A 234 -11.94 20.84 -6.32
CA LEU A 234 -12.81 21.09 -7.47
C LEU A 234 -12.43 22.37 -8.21
N THR A 235 -12.10 23.46 -7.47
CA THR A 235 -11.66 24.72 -8.07
C THR A 235 -10.35 24.55 -8.84
N ILE A 236 -9.38 23.83 -8.26
CA ILE A 236 -8.11 23.53 -8.91
C ILE A 236 -8.37 22.66 -10.17
N SER A 237 -9.18 21.63 -10.06
CA SER A 237 -9.53 20.73 -11.17
C SER A 237 -10.29 21.46 -12.29
N ALA A 238 -11.16 22.39 -11.96
CA ALA A 238 -11.86 23.23 -12.95
C ALA A 238 -10.90 24.14 -13.71
N ARG A 239 -9.94 24.78 -13.00
CA ARG A 239 -8.88 25.59 -13.64
C ARG A 239 -7.99 24.78 -14.57
N GLN A 240 -7.79 23.49 -14.27
CA GLN A 240 -7.03 22.56 -15.11
C GLN A 240 -7.87 21.97 -16.25
N GLY A 241 -9.16 22.30 -16.34
CA GLY A 241 -10.08 21.77 -17.35
C GLY A 241 -10.40 20.28 -17.16
N LEU A 242 -10.29 19.76 -15.93
CA LEU A 242 -10.62 18.36 -15.62
C LEU A 242 -12.09 18.17 -15.27
N VAL A 243 -12.72 19.19 -14.69
CA VAL A 243 -14.12 19.21 -14.30
C VAL A 243 -14.80 20.50 -14.79
N ARG A 244 -16.09 20.43 -15.00
CA ARG A 244 -16.96 21.59 -15.28
C ARG A 244 -18.07 21.68 -14.25
N PHE A 245 -18.48 22.86 -13.92
CA PHE A 245 -19.64 23.13 -13.07
C PHE A 245 -20.86 23.45 -13.91
N ASP A 246 -21.98 22.79 -13.63
CA ASP A 246 -23.29 23.08 -14.22
C ASP A 246 -24.06 23.99 -13.25
N GLU A 247 -24.29 25.24 -13.66
CA GLU A 247 -24.99 26.22 -12.82
C GLU A 247 -26.46 25.89 -12.60
N SER A 248 -27.09 25.21 -13.57
CA SER A 248 -28.50 24.85 -13.49
C SER A 248 -28.76 23.73 -12.49
N GLN A 249 -27.87 22.75 -12.44
CA GLN A 249 -27.97 21.58 -11.55
C GLN A 249 -27.17 21.77 -10.25
N LYS A 250 -26.33 22.78 -10.16
CA LYS A 250 -25.40 23.00 -9.03
C LYS A 250 -24.46 21.79 -8.79
N ARG A 251 -24.05 21.13 -9.87
CA ARG A 251 -23.23 19.90 -9.84
C ARG A 251 -21.99 20.01 -10.70
N PHE A 252 -20.98 19.25 -10.34
CA PHE A 252 -19.75 19.09 -11.12
C PHE A 252 -19.83 17.81 -11.96
N SER A 253 -19.22 17.83 -13.13
CA SER A 253 -19.04 16.67 -14.00
C SER A 253 -17.63 16.67 -14.60
N PRO A 254 -17.08 15.49 -14.97
CA PRO A 254 -15.79 15.44 -15.61
C PRO A 254 -15.85 16.02 -17.02
N VAL A 255 -14.75 16.61 -17.46
CA VAL A 255 -14.56 16.95 -18.89
C VAL A 255 -13.97 15.73 -19.55
N LEU A 256 -14.82 14.99 -20.27
CA LEU A 256 -14.38 13.84 -21.08
C LEU A 256 -13.52 14.38 -22.24
N ARG A 257 -12.29 13.90 -22.34
CA ARG A 257 -11.40 14.14 -23.48
C ARG A 257 -11.42 12.94 -24.40
#